data_32d9a15f74f53ae900fe738e3b53c736
#
_entry.id   32d9a15f74f53ae900fe738e3b53c736
#
_cell.length_a   1.000
_cell.length_b   1.000
_cell.length_c   1.000
_cell.angle_alpha   90.00
_cell.angle_beta   90.00
_cell.angle_gamma   90.00
#
_symmetry.space_group_name_H-M   'P 1'
#
loop_
_entity.id
_entity.type
_entity.pdbx_description
1 polymer ?
#
loop_
_entity_poly.entity_id
_entity_poly.type
_entity_poly.pdbx_seq_one_letter_code
_entity_poly.pdbx_strand_id
1 'polypeptide(L)'
;MNIYFSGSIYGGRQKLESYKKLVKELAKFGNVLDEEVADDNVLIREESISDNEVFESLVDRLSQADLVFAEVTVPSLGVGYEIGYADSHNKRIIC
;
A
#
# COMPACT_ATOMS: atom_id res chain seq x y z
N MET A 1 -16.18 0.08 -3.33
CA MET A 1 -14.93 0.44 -4.01
C MET A 1 -13.75 -0.11 -3.21
N ASN A 2 -12.85 -0.77 -3.88
CA ASN A 2 -11.62 -1.27 -3.25
C ASN A 2 -10.50 -0.25 -3.42
N ILE A 3 -9.88 0.13 -2.31
CA ILE A 3 -8.81 1.13 -2.28
C ILE A 3 -7.52 0.45 -1.82
N TYR A 4 -6.48 0.53 -2.63
CA TYR A 4 -5.16 0.04 -2.26
C TYR A 4 -4.35 1.21 -1.70
N PHE A 5 -3.94 1.10 -0.44
CA PHE A 5 -3.10 2.12 0.19
C PHE A 5 -1.63 1.75 0.00
N SER A 6 -0.89 2.61 -0.67
CA SER A 6 0.52 2.42 -0.96
C SER A 6 1.37 3.43 -0.18
N GLY A 7 2.32 2.94 0.60
CA GLY A 7 3.24 3.78 1.36
C GLY A 7 4.53 3.04 1.63
N SER A 8 5.60 3.79 1.88
CA SER A 8 6.90 3.18 2.18
C SER A 8 6.88 2.45 3.51
N ILE A 9 7.24 1.17 3.52
CA ILE A 9 7.34 0.37 4.74
C ILE A 9 8.69 0.63 5.41
N TYR A 10 9.79 0.40 4.70
CA TYR A 10 11.12 0.44 5.30
C TYR A 10 11.64 1.85 5.53
N GLY A 11 11.44 2.73 4.56
CA GLY A 11 11.89 4.13 4.67
C GLY A 11 10.88 5.09 5.27
N GLY A 12 9.66 4.62 5.53
CA GLY A 12 8.53 5.45 5.93
C GLY A 12 7.99 5.22 7.33
N ARG A 13 8.70 4.49 8.18
CA ARG A 13 8.17 4.19 9.52
C ARG A 13 7.93 5.42 10.38
N GLN A 14 8.69 6.49 10.16
CA GLN A 14 8.45 7.77 10.83
C GLN A 14 7.11 8.40 10.44
N LYS A 15 6.47 7.91 9.38
CA LYS A 15 5.16 8.38 8.92
C LYS A 15 4.01 7.46 9.34
N LEU A 16 4.28 6.47 10.19
CA LEU A 16 3.29 5.46 10.58
C LEU A 16 1.99 6.05 11.12
N GLU A 17 2.10 7.07 11.96
CA GLU A 17 0.89 7.71 12.51
C GLU A 17 0.06 8.40 11.41
N SER A 18 0.72 8.99 10.42
CA SER A 18 0.04 9.58 9.26
C SER A 18 -0.63 8.50 8.44
N TYR A 19 0.03 7.34 8.24
CA TYR A 19 -0.54 6.21 7.51
C TYR A 19 -1.81 5.71 8.20
N LYS A 20 -1.78 5.56 9.52
CA LYS A 20 -2.94 5.12 10.30
C LYS A 20 -4.13 6.06 10.12
N LYS A 21 -3.87 7.36 10.15
CA LYS A 21 -4.92 8.36 9.96
C LYS A 21 -5.50 8.30 8.55
N LEU A 22 -4.65 8.16 7.54
CA LEU A 22 -5.08 8.08 6.14
C LEU A 22 -5.93 6.83 5.89
N VAL A 23 -5.48 5.67 6.38
CA VAL A 23 -6.22 4.42 6.23
C VAL A 23 -7.60 4.54 6.88
N LYS A 24 -7.66 5.13 8.07
CA LYS A 24 -8.92 5.34 8.77
C LYS A 24 -9.89 6.23 7.97
N GLU A 25 -9.38 7.30 7.38
CA GLU A 25 -10.20 8.18 6.55
C GLU A 25 -10.65 7.50 5.26
N LEU A 26 -9.75 6.77 4.60
CA LEU A 26 -10.07 6.06 3.36
C LEU A 26 -11.12 4.97 3.59
N ALA A 27 -11.12 4.34 4.76
CA ALA A 27 -12.10 3.31 5.10
C ALA A 27 -13.54 3.83 5.08
N LYS A 28 -13.74 5.14 5.17
CA LYS A 28 -15.06 5.75 5.07
C LYS A 28 -15.60 5.73 3.63
N PHE A 29 -14.74 5.57 2.65
CA PHE A 29 -15.10 5.63 1.22
C PHE A 29 -15.11 4.26 0.56
N GLY A 30 -14.55 3.25 1.19
CA GLY A 30 -14.50 1.91 0.61
C GLY A 30 -13.68 0.95 1.44
N ASN A 31 -13.41 -0.22 0.86
CA ASN A 31 -12.62 -1.26 1.49
C ASN A 31 -11.13 -1.01 1.23
N VAL A 32 -10.35 -0.78 2.29
CA VAL A 32 -8.90 -0.54 2.18
C VAL A 32 -8.19 -1.89 2.16
N LEU A 33 -7.48 -2.19 1.07
CA LEU A 33 -6.88 -3.50 0.85
C LEU A 33 -5.54 -3.66 1.56
N ASP A 34 -4.62 -2.75 1.50
CA ASP A 34 -3.28 -2.93 2.05
C ASP A 34 -3.09 -2.18 3.36
N GLU A 35 -3.90 -2.49 4.37
CA GLU A 35 -3.82 -1.88 5.69
C GLU A 35 -2.50 -2.20 6.41
N GLU A 36 -1.79 -3.23 5.96
CA GLU A 36 -0.54 -3.68 6.59
C GLU A 36 0.53 -2.59 6.62
N VAL A 37 0.51 -1.67 5.67
CA VAL A 37 1.46 -0.53 5.66
C VAL A 37 1.32 0.31 6.92
N ALA A 38 0.13 0.39 7.50
CA ALA A 38 -0.14 1.11 8.73
C ALA A 38 -0.02 0.23 9.98
N ASP A 39 0.41 -1.01 9.86
CA ASP A 39 0.55 -1.94 10.97
C ASP A 39 1.90 -1.77 11.66
N ASP A 40 1.91 -1.71 12.99
CA ASP A 40 3.14 -1.56 13.78
C ASP A 40 4.10 -2.74 13.57
N ASN A 41 3.59 -3.93 13.27
CA ASN A 41 4.35 -5.17 13.19
C ASN A 41 4.62 -5.62 11.76
N VAL A 42 4.40 -4.78 10.75
CA VAL A 42 4.51 -5.18 9.34
C VAL A 42 5.91 -5.70 8.99
N LEU A 43 6.97 -5.09 9.51
CA LEU A 43 8.34 -5.53 9.24
C LEU A 43 8.60 -6.93 9.81
N ILE A 44 8.09 -7.21 10.99
CA ILE A 44 8.23 -8.52 11.63
C ILE A 44 7.50 -9.58 10.81
N ARG A 45 6.29 -9.29 10.36
CA ARG A 45 5.50 -10.23 9.56
C ARG A 45 6.16 -10.50 8.21
N GLU A 46 6.69 -9.47 7.56
CA GLU A 46 7.35 -9.64 6.27
C GLU A 46 8.65 -10.43 6.36
N GLU A 47 9.36 -10.36 7.49
CA GLU A 47 10.56 -11.17 7.71
C GLU A 47 10.25 -12.67 7.79
N SER A 48 9.03 -13.04 8.14
CA SER A 48 8.63 -14.44 8.31
C SER A 48 8.15 -15.12 7.04
N ILE A 49 8.03 -14.39 5.92
CA ILE A 49 7.58 -14.95 4.63
C ILE A 49 8.60 -14.64 3.55
N SER A 50 8.57 -15.42 2.47
CA SER A 50 9.52 -15.24 1.36
C SER A 50 9.20 -13.99 0.55
N ASP A 51 10.21 -13.47 -0.16
CA ASP A 51 10.04 -12.32 -1.06
C ASP A 51 9.00 -12.61 -2.14
N ASN A 52 8.97 -13.84 -2.67
CA ASN A 52 8.00 -14.25 -3.68
C ASN A 52 6.57 -14.21 -3.13
N GLU A 53 6.38 -14.66 -1.89
CA GLU A 53 5.05 -14.63 -1.25
C GLU A 53 4.58 -13.19 -1.02
N VAL A 54 5.48 -12.31 -0.60
CA VAL A 54 5.19 -10.89 -0.43
C VAL A 54 4.74 -10.30 -1.77
N PHE A 55 5.51 -10.56 -2.83
CA PHE A 55 5.23 -10.03 -4.16
C PHE A 55 3.88 -10.53 -4.71
N GLU A 56 3.63 -11.84 -4.62
CA GLU A 56 2.38 -12.43 -5.11
C GLU A 56 1.17 -11.87 -4.38
N SER A 57 1.26 -11.73 -3.06
CA SER A 57 0.21 -11.18 -2.24
C SER A 57 -0.08 -9.72 -2.60
N LEU A 58 0.98 -8.94 -2.81
CA LEU A 58 0.88 -7.54 -3.21
C LEU A 58 0.17 -7.39 -4.56
N VAL A 59 0.60 -8.16 -5.56
CA VAL A 59 0.02 -8.11 -6.90
C VAL A 59 -1.44 -8.54 -6.87
N ASP A 60 -1.79 -9.56 -6.09
CA ASP A 60 -3.16 -10.02 -5.95
C ASP A 60 -4.06 -8.90 -5.40
N ARG A 61 -3.64 -8.26 -4.32
CA ARG A 61 -4.41 -7.14 -3.75
C ARG A 61 -4.50 -5.97 -4.70
N LEU A 62 -3.39 -5.64 -5.35
CA LEU A 62 -3.31 -4.52 -6.28
C LEU A 62 -4.23 -4.73 -7.48
N SER A 63 -4.34 -5.97 -7.97
CA SER A 63 -5.22 -6.30 -9.09
C SER A 63 -6.70 -6.09 -8.77
N GLN A 64 -7.07 -6.21 -7.50
CA GLN A 64 -8.45 -6.04 -7.04
C GLN A 64 -8.83 -4.59 -6.78
N ALA A 65 -7.86 -3.67 -6.78
CA ALA A 65 -8.11 -2.28 -6.45
C ALA A 65 -8.84 -1.53 -7.56
N ASP A 66 -9.79 -0.69 -7.17
CA ASP A 66 -10.43 0.29 -8.06
C ASP A 66 -9.66 1.61 -8.05
N LEU A 67 -8.99 1.90 -6.93
CA LEU A 67 -8.24 3.13 -6.70
C LEU A 67 -6.97 2.80 -5.96
N VAL A 68 -5.84 3.37 -6.39
CA VAL A 68 -4.58 3.31 -5.66
C VAL A 68 -4.33 4.70 -5.05
N PHE A 69 -4.26 4.75 -3.73
CA PHE A 69 -3.91 5.96 -2.99
C PHE A 69 -2.46 5.83 -2.51
N ALA A 70 -1.56 6.61 -3.09
CA ALA A 70 -0.13 6.52 -2.81
C ALA A 70 0.34 7.69 -1.96
N GLU A 71 0.85 7.39 -0.77
CA GLU A 71 1.49 8.38 0.10
C GLU A 71 2.96 8.44 -0.29
N VAL A 72 3.38 9.52 -0.93
CA VAL A 72 4.67 9.63 -1.60
C VAL A 72 5.66 10.57 -0.88
N THR A 73 5.41 10.89 0.38
CA THR A 73 6.30 11.75 1.17
C THR A 73 7.72 11.17 1.25
N VAL A 74 7.83 9.86 1.44
CA VAL A 74 9.11 9.15 1.50
C VAL A 74 9.31 8.36 0.21
N PRO A 75 10.38 8.62 -0.55
CA PRO A 75 10.66 7.86 -1.77
C PRO A 75 10.78 6.36 -1.50
N SER A 76 10.21 5.55 -2.40
CA SER A 76 10.21 4.10 -2.25
C SER A 76 10.10 3.44 -3.63
N LEU A 77 10.95 2.45 -3.88
CA LEU A 77 10.85 1.63 -5.10
C LEU A 77 9.55 0.83 -5.11
N GLY A 78 9.12 0.31 -3.96
CA GLY A 78 7.87 -0.43 -3.86
C GLY A 78 6.66 0.40 -4.22
N VAL A 79 6.58 1.61 -3.69
CA VAL A 79 5.49 2.55 -4.02
C VAL A 79 5.53 2.91 -5.50
N GLY A 80 6.73 3.16 -6.05
CA GLY A 80 6.88 3.44 -7.48
C GLY A 80 6.39 2.30 -8.36
N TYR A 81 6.71 1.05 -7.99
CA TYR A 81 6.22 -0.12 -8.72
C TYR A 81 4.69 -0.18 -8.69
N GLU A 82 4.09 0.04 -7.53
CA GLU A 82 2.64 -0.02 -7.36
C GLU A 82 1.93 1.04 -8.21
N ILE A 83 2.47 2.26 -8.24
CA ILE A 83 1.95 3.33 -9.10
C ILE A 83 2.07 2.93 -10.57
N GLY A 84 3.22 2.40 -10.98
CA GLY A 84 3.44 1.97 -12.35
C GLY A 84 2.49 0.85 -12.77
N TYR A 85 2.27 -0.12 -11.88
CA TYR A 85 1.30 -1.18 -12.12
C TYR A 85 -0.10 -0.61 -12.33
N ALA A 86 -0.52 0.27 -11.42
CA ALA A 86 -1.85 0.88 -11.49
C ALA A 86 -2.04 1.65 -12.80
N ASP A 87 -1.04 2.42 -13.20
CA ASP A 87 -1.07 3.18 -14.45
C ASP A 87 -1.19 2.24 -15.67
N SER A 88 -0.39 1.18 -15.72
CA SER A 88 -0.40 0.24 -16.82
C SER A 88 -1.69 -0.58 -16.92
N HIS A 89 -2.45 -0.68 -15.84
CA HIS A 89 -3.72 -1.41 -15.77
C HIS A 89 -4.93 -0.48 -15.70
N ASN A 90 -4.75 0.79 -16.05
CA ASN A 90 -5.83 1.79 -16.13
C ASN A 90 -6.59 2.00 -14.81
N LYS A 91 -5.92 1.84 -13.70
CA LYS A 91 -6.52 2.10 -12.38
C LYS A 91 -6.40 3.59 -12.04
N ARG A 92 -7.33 4.09 -11.25
CA ARG A 92 -7.26 5.46 -10.75
C ARG A 92 -6.15 5.58 -9.72
N ILE A 93 -5.42 6.68 -9.74
CA ILE A 93 -4.31 6.93 -8.83
C ILE A 93 -4.45 8.31 -8.22
N ILE A 94 -4.31 8.36 -6.89
CA ILE A 94 -4.20 9.60 -6.12
C ILE A 94 -2.88 9.56 -5.37
N CYS A 95 -2.06 10.59 -5.50
CA CYS A 95 -0.80 10.73 -4.78
C CYS A 95 -0.85 11.85 -3.74
#